data_f3d93482eb2ea4421301fe3a5c0e1d67
#
_entry.id   f3d93482eb2ea4421301fe3a5c0e1d67
#
_cell.length_a   1.000
_cell.length_b   1.000
_cell.length_c   1.000
_cell.angle_alpha   90.00
_cell.angle_beta   90.00
_cell.angle_gamma   90.00
#
_symmetry.space_group_name_H-M   'P 1'
#
loop_
_entity.id
_entity.type
_entity.pdbx_description
1 polymer ?
#
loop_
_entity_poly.entity_id
_entity_poly.type
_entity_poly.pdbx_seq_one_letter_code
_entity_poly.pdbx_strand_id
1 'polypeptide(L)'
;MGAVPWSCRITCCLRVAPGETVRRNLMKQCDVHTLLRLPTGIFYAGGVKANVLFLDAKPAQEKPWTKTLWVYDLRTNMHFTQKTNPLQRADLDEFVECYRPAKRHLRRPTWSEENPEGRWRSFDYEDLIRRDKVNLDIFWLRDQSLEDSDDLPTPDILAQEIADDLQTAFEQFTAIAEKVKR
;
A
#
# COMPACT_ATOMS: atom_id res chain seq x y z
N MET A 1 7.30 27.58 -18.58
CA MET A 1 7.88 27.17 -17.29
C MET A 1 7.32 25.80 -16.97
N GLY A 2 8.11 24.76 -17.14
CA GLY A 2 7.69 23.39 -16.95
C GLY A 2 7.61 23.06 -15.45
N ALA A 3 6.45 22.65 -14.98
CA ALA A 3 6.28 22.11 -13.65
C ALA A 3 7.03 20.77 -13.55
N VAL A 4 8.06 20.72 -12.73
CA VAL A 4 8.74 19.47 -12.41
C VAL A 4 7.82 18.66 -11.48
N PRO A 5 7.41 17.45 -11.85
CA PRO A 5 6.61 16.63 -10.94
C PRO A 5 7.48 16.18 -9.78
N TRP A 6 7.20 16.66 -8.60
CA TRP A 6 7.81 16.18 -7.37
C TRP A 6 7.09 14.90 -6.92
N SER A 7 7.78 13.77 -7.02
CA SER A 7 7.34 12.55 -6.37
C SER A 7 7.88 12.53 -4.94
N CYS A 8 7.02 12.60 -3.96
CA CYS A 8 7.42 12.48 -2.57
C CYS A 8 7.10 11.08 -2.05
N ARG A 9 8.13 10.39 -1.54
CA ARG A 9 7.97 9.12 -0.84
C ARG A 9 7.59 9.39 0.60
N ILE A 10 6.39 9.01 1.02
CA ILE A 10 5.99 9.11 2.43
C ILE A 10 5.42 7.76 2.87
N THR A 11 6.26 6.93 3.42
CA THR A 11 5.88 5.61 3.94
C THR A 11 5.29 5.68 5.35
N CYS A 12 5.68 6.65 6.17
CA CYS A 12 5.43 6.64 7.61
C CYS A 12 4.17 7.40 8.05
N CYS A 13 3.65 8.33 7.25
CA CYS A 13 2.59 9.25 7.67
C CYS A 13 1.14 8.70 7.55
N LEU A 14 0.95 7.47 7.11
CA LEU A 14 -0.38 7.00 6.75
C LEU A 14 -1.18 6.37 7.91
N ARG A 15 -0.54 5.99 9.02
CA ARG A 15 -1.20 5.22 10.10
C ARG A 15 -1.22 5.86 11.50
N VAL A 16 -0.43 6.87 11.83
CA VAL A 16 -0.27 7.35 13.20
C VAL A 16 -0.97 8.69 13.45
N ALA A 17 -1.44 8.94 14.67
CA ALA A 17 -2.21 10.14 15.05
C ALA A 17 -1.58 11.49 14.61
N PRO A 18 -0.26 11.73 14.70
CA PRO A 18 0.36 12.93 14.13
C PRO A 18 0.19 13.01 12.61
N GLY A 19 -0.01 11.88 11.93
CA GLY A 19 -0.21 11.81 10.49
C GLY A 19 -1.52 12.42 10.00
N GLU A 20 -2.57 12.53 10.82
CA GLU A 20 -3.85 13.13 10.40
C GLU A 20 -3.67 14.60 9.99
N THR A 21 -3.06 15.40 10.87
CA THR A 21 -2.83 16.82 10.58
C THR A 21 -1.97 17.00 9.33
N VAL A 22 -0.94 16.16 9.17
CA VAL A 22 -0.07 16.19 7.99
C VAL A 22 -0.86 15.85 6.73
N ARG A 23 -1.70 14.80 6.76
CA ARG A 23 -2.52 14.40 5.61
C ARG A 23 -3.55 15.46 5.25
N ARG A 24 -4.25 16.05 6.23
CA ARG A 24 -5.20 17.15 6.00
C ARG A 24 -4.51 18.35 5.37
N ASN A 25 -3.38 18.78 5.92
CA ASN A 25 -2.62 19.90 5.37
C ASN A 25 -2.08 19.59 3.97
N LEU A 26 -1.56 18.40 3.75
CA LEU A 26 -1.05 17.99 2.44
C LEU A 26 -2.13 18.04 1.36
N MET A 27 -3.30 17.46 1.62
CA MET A 27 -4.43 17.47 0.67
C MET A 27 -5.04 18.86 0.48
N LYS A 28 -4.90 19.76 1.46
CA LYS A 28 -5.35 21.14 1.34
C LYS A 28 -4.37 21.99 0.53
N GLN A 29 -3.07 21.86 0.80
CA GLN A 29 -2.02 22.72 0.24
C GLN A 29 -1.45 22.22 -1.09
N CYS A 30 -1.59 20.92 -1.38
CA CYS A 30 -1.12 20.30 -2.61
C CYS A 30 -2.28 19.63 -3.35
N ASP A 31 -2.15 19.50 -4.67
CA ASP A 31 -3.03 18.62 -5.45
C ASP A 31 -2.50 17.19 -5.34
N VAL A 32 -2.98 16.45 -4.35
CA VAL A 32 -2.66 15.04 -4.14
C VAL A 32 -3.56 14.20 -5.02
N HIS A 33 -3.03 13.73 -6.14
CA HIS A 33 -3.85 13.18 -7.22
C HIS A 33 -3.74 11.67 -7.42
N THR A 34 -2.70 11.02 -6.85
CA THR A 34 -2.50 9.58 -7.06
C THR A 34 -1.79 8.95 -5.88
N LEU A 35 -2.25 7.77 -5.48
CA LEU A 35 -1.62 6.91 -4.50
C LEU A 35 -1.42 5.53 -5.09
N LEU A 36 -0.18 5.04 -5.10
CA LEU A 36 0.17 3.68 -5.48
C LEU A 36 0.48 2.88 -4.20
N ARG A 37 -0.31 1.85 -3.94
CA ARG A 37 -0.09 0.90 -2.85
C ARG A 37 0.90 -0.16 -3.32
N LEU A 38 2.11 -0.12 -2.78
CA LEU A 38 3.14 -1.10 -3.13
C LEU A 38 2.92 -2.42 -2.39
N PRO A 39 3.25 -3.55 -3.03
CA PRO A 39 3.15 -4.87 -2.40
C PRO A 39 4.13 -5.02 -1.23
N THR A 40 3.88 -6.00 -0.39
CA THR A 40 4.85 -6.48 0.59
C THR A 40 5.93 -7.34 -0.09
N GLY A 41 7.02 -7.61 0.61
CA GLY A 41 8.12 -8.48 0.11
C GLY A 41 9.13 -7.81 -0.80
N ILE A 42 8.88 -6.59 -1.30
CA ILE A 42 9.81 -5.85 -2.17
C ILE A 42 10.95 -5.14 -1.42
N PHE A 43 10.82 -4.97 -0.10
CA PHE A 43 11.83 -4.37 0.77
C PHE A 43 12.56 -5.43 1.57
N TYR A 44 13.75 -5.09 2.10
CA TYR A 44 14.55 -6.00 2.92
C TYR A 44 13.76 -6.54 4.13
N ALA A 45 12.98 -5.70 4.78
CA ALA A 45 12.01 -6.14 5.79
C ALA A 45 10.71 -6.56 5.08
N GLY A 46 10.47 -7.85 4.94
CA GLY A 46 9.39 -8.44 4.12
C GLY A 46 7.97 -7.95 4.46
N GLY A 47 7.69 -7.60 5.72
CA GLY A 47 6.38 -7.12 6.17
C GLY A 47 6.12 -5.63 5.94
N VAL A 48 7.05 -4.86 5.36
CA VAL A 48 6.88 -3.41 5.17
C VAL A 48 5.78 -3.14 4.13
N LYS A 49 4.76 -2.39 4.57
CA LYS A 49 3.68 -1.87 3.72
C LYS A 49 4.03 -0.43 3.33
N ALA A 50 4.39 -0.20 2.08
CA ALA A 50 4.73 1.12 1.56
C ALA A 50 3.67 1.63 0.58
N ASN A 51 3.57 2.96 0.48
CA ASN A 51 2.75 3.62 -0.52
C ASN A 51 3.56 4.74 -1.17
N VAL A 52 3.33 4.99 -2.46
CA VAL A 52 3.90 6.14 -3.18
C VAL A 52 2.78 7.14 -3.43
N LEU A 53 2.97 8.37 -2.97
CA LEU A 53 2.03 9.45 -3.14
C LEU A 53 2.54 10.41 -4.20
N PHE A 54 1.71 10.68 -5.20
CA PHE A 54 2.00 11.65 -6.26
C PHE A 54 1.17 12.90 -6.04
N LEU A 55 1.84 14.03 -6.02
CA LEU A 55 1.23 15.32 -5.76
C LEU A 55 1.89 16.44 -6.56
N ASP A 56 1.13 17.48 -6.85
CA ASP A 56 1.63 18.73 -7.39
C ASP A 56 1.65 19.81 -6.30
N ALA A 57 2.80 20.44 -6.08
CA ALA A 57 2.86 21.59 -5.20
C ALA A 57 2.10 22.78 -5.84
N LYS A 58 1.27 23.45 -5.06
CA LYS A 58 0.42 24.55 -5.50
C LYS A 58 0.59 25.76 -4.58
N PRO A 59 0.31 26.98 -5.07
CA PRO A 59 0.31 28.16 -4.21
C PRO A 59 -0.75 28.03 -3.12
N ALA A 60 -0.51 28.68 -1.97
CA ALA A 60 -1.46 28.67 -0.86
C ALA A 60 -2.81 29.27 -1.27
N GLN A 61 -3.91 28.59 -0.89
CA GLN A 61 -5.28 29.08 -1.05
C GLN A 61 -6.18 28.52 0.06
N GLU A 62 -7.36 29.14 0.23
CA GLU A 62 -8.33 28.69 1.25
C GLU A 62 -8.98 27.37 0.91
N LYS A 63 -9.34 27.16 -0.38
CA LYS A 63 -9.99 25.93 -0.84
C LYS A 63 -8.95 24.81 -1.06
N PRO A 64 -9.30 23.56 -0.76
CA PRO A 64 -8.40 22.42 -1.02
C PRO A 64 -8.04 22.30 -2.51
N TRP A 65 -6.78 22.01 -2.79
CA TRP A 65 -6.34 21.72 -4.15
C TRP A 65 -6.72 20.31 -4.59
N THR A 66 -6.60 19.34 -3.69
CA THR A 66 -7.02 17.96 -3.95
C THR A 66 -8.52 17.90 -4.11
N LYS A 67 -9.00 17.44 -5.25
CA LYS A 67 -10.41 17.19 -5.53
C LYS A 67 -10.74 15.71 -5.49
N THR A 68 -9.92 14.91 -6.16
CA THR A 68 -10.11 13.48 -6.31
C THR A 68 -8.75 12.80 -6.18
N LEU A 69 -8.65 11.81 -5.32
CA LEU A 69 -7.49 10.94 -5.17
C LEU A 69 -7.74 9.64 -5.92
N TRP A 70 -6.85 9.31 -6.83
CA TRP A 70 -6.83 8.03 -7.52
C TRP A 70 -5.93 7.05 -6.79
N VAL A 71 -6.41 5.89 -6.50
CA VAL A 71 -5.66 4.84 -5.81
C VAL A 71 -5.48 3.64 -6.72
N TYR A 72 -4.23 3.18 -6.85
CA TYR A 72 -3.89 1.93 -7.50
C TYR A 72 -3.44 0.90 -6.47
N ASP A 73 -4.09 -0.24 -6.41
CA ASP A 73 -3.76 -1.33 -5.50
C ASP A 73 -2.88 -2.38 -6.19
N LEU A 74 -1.57 -2.28 -5.98
CA LEU A 74 -0.61 -3.31 -6.40
C LEU A 74 -0.29 -4.28 -5.25
N ARG A 75 -0.99 -4.18 -4.12
CA ARG A 75 -0.69 -4.97 -2.92
C ARG A 75 -1.58 -6.20 -2.77
N THR A 76 -2.89 -6.02 -2.88
CA THR A 76 -3.87 -7.09 -2.61
C THR A 76 -3.70 -8.23 -3.61
N ASN A 77 -3.59 -9.45 -3.11
CA ASN A 77 -3.37 -10.68 -3.90
C ASN A 77 -2.09 -10.68 -4.76
N MET A 78 -1.08 -9.89 -4.36
CA MET A 78 0.20 -9.85 -5.06
C MET A 78 1.32 -10.29 -4.11
N HIS A 79 2.00 -11.36 -4.48
CA HIS A 79 3.05 -11.99 -3.68
C HIS A 79 4.42 -11.77 -4.33
N PHE A 80 5.14 -10.75 -3.86
CA PHE A 80 6.50 -10.48 -4.31
C PHE A 80 7.52 -10.85 -3.24
N THR A 81 8.71 -11.21 -3.70
CA THR A 81 9.88 -11.48 -2.86
C THR A 81 11.10 -10.86 -3.51
N GLN A 82 12.16 -10.61 -2.74
CA GLN A 82 13.36 -10.02 -3.31
C GLN A 82 14.15 -10.96 -4.22
N LYS A 83 14.06 -12.27 -4.01
CA LYS A 83 14.92 -13.25 -4.69
C LYS A 83 14.17 -14.12 -5.69
N THR A 84 13.05 -14.69 -5.28
CA THR A 84 12.33 -15.69 -6.07
C THR A 84 11.26 -15.11 -6.99
N ASN A 85 10.67 -13.99 -6.60
CA ASN A 85 9.66 -13.29 -7.40
C ASN A 85 9.80 -11.76 -7.23
N PRO A 86 10.89 -11.14 -7.75
CA PRO A 86 11.09 -9.70 -7.59
C PRO A 86 10.10 -8.90 -8.45
N LEU A 87 9.67 -7.73 -7.91
CA LEU A 87 8.84 -6.79 -8.66
C LEU A 87 9.56 -6.33 -9.93
N GLN A 88 8.94 -6.58 -11.07
CA GLN A 88 9.46 -6.22 -12.39
C GLN A 88 8.82 -4.93 -12.92
N ARG A 89 9.43 -4.35 -13.96
CA ARG A 89 8.87 -3.17 -14.63
C ARG A 89 7.49 -3.47 -15.24
N ALA A 90 7.31 -4.68 -15.77
CA ALA A 90 6.06 -5.14 -16.39
C ALA A 90 4.88 -5.14 -15.41
N ASP A 91 5.12 -5.44 -14.13
CA ASP A 91 4.08 -5.45 -13.10
C ASP A 91 3.46 -4.06 -12.86
N LEU A 92 4.13 -3.00 -13.32
CA LEU A 92 3.68 -1.61 -13.23
C LEU A 92 3.03 -1.11 -14.52
N ASP A 93 2.94 -1.89 -15.59
CA ASP A 93 2.44 -1.41 -16.89
C ASP A 93 0.99 -0.98 -16.81
N GLU A 94 0.11 -1.75 -16.18
CA GLU A 94 -1.29 -1.38 -15.95
C GLU A 94 -1.40 -0.06 -15.14
N PHE A 95 -0.59 0.09 -14.08
CA PHE A 95 -0.54 1.34 -13.33
C PHE A 95 -0.17 2.53 -14.23
N VAL A 96 0.85 2.38 -15.08
CA VAL A 96 1.31 3.44 -15.98
C VAL A 96 0.23 3.82 -16.98
N GLU A 97 -0.51 2.85 -17.50
CA GLU A 97 -1.65 3.09 -18.40
C GLU A 97 -2.78 3.84 -17.71
N CYS A 98 -3.09 3.51 -16.46
CA CYS A 98 -4.09 4.19 -15.65
C CYS A 98 -3.64 5.57 -15.19
N TYR A 99 -2.35 5.73 -14.86
CA TYR A 99 -1.79 6.95 -14.26
C TYR A 99 -1.89 8.19 -15.15
N ARG A 100 -1.64 8.09 -16.46
CA ARG A 100 -1.78 9.13 -17.49
C ARG A 100 -1.41 10.53 -16.98
N PRO A 101 -0.15 10.81 -16.65
CA PRO A 101 0.23 12.07 -15.98
C PRO A 101 -0.13 13.32 -16.78
N ALA A 102 0.04 13.29 -18.10
CA ALA A 102 -0.26 14.41 -18.97
C ALA A 102 -1.77 14.58 -19.30
N LYS A 103 -2.59 13.55 -19.06
CA LYS A 103 -4.01 13.51 -19.43
C LYS A 103 -4.87 13.01 -18.27
N ARG A 104 -4.66 13.53 -17.07
CA ARG A 104 -5.37 13.10 -15.84
C ARG A 104 -6.89 13.17 -15.94
N HIS A 105 -7.42 14.11 -16.71
CA HIS A 105 -8.87 14.27 -16.96
C HIS A 105 -9.49 13.12 -17.77
N LEU A 106 -8.66 12.30 -18.43
CA LEU A 106 -9.11 11.11 -19.17
C LEU A 106 -9.00 9.80 -18.36
N ARG A 107 -8.65 9.88 -17.09
CA ARG A 107 -8.59 8.72 -16.21
C ARG A 107 -9.98 8.14 -16.02
N ARG A 108 -10.06 6.82 -16.04
CA ARG A 108 -11.28 6.08 -15.75
C ARG A 108 -10.95 4.99 -14.74
N PRO A 109 -11.82 4.67 -13.77
CA PRO A 109 -11.60 3.55 -12.89
C PRO A 109 -11.60 2.24 -13.68
N THR A 110 -10.79 1.28 -13.26
CA THR A 110 -10.89 -0.11 -13.72
C THR A 110 -11.81 -0.92 -12.82
N TRP A 111 -11.99 -0.45 -11.59
CA TRP A 111 -12.95 -1.06 -10.67
C TRP A 111 -14.38 -0.62 -10.98
N SER A 112 -15.29 -1.58 -11.00
CA SER A 112 -16.74 -1.38 -11.05
C SER A 112 -17.45 -2.56 -10.37
N GLU A 113 -18.76 -2.49 -10.19
CA GLU A 113 -19.55 -3.63 -9.70
C GLU A 113 -19.48 -4.84 -10.66
N GLU A 114 -19.32 -4.58 -11.95
CA GLU A 114 -19.13 -5.60 -12.99
C GLU A 114 -17.68 -6.12 -13.05
N ASN A 115 -16.71 -5.34 -12.58
CA ASN A 115 -15.29 -5.70 -12.51
C ASN A 115 -14.73 -5.43 -11.08
N PRO A 116 -15.08 -6.28 -10.10
CA PRO A 116 -14.66 -6.10 -8.70
C PRO A 116 -13.15 -6.27 -8.50
N GLU A 117 -12.44 -6.92 -9.44
CA GLU A 117 -10.98 -7.11 -9.40
C GLU A 117 -10.19 -5.89 -9.91
N GLY A 118 -10.87 -4.86 -10.39
CA GLY A 118 -10.24 -3.64 -10.90
C GLY A 118 -9.38 -2.93 -9.84
N ARG A 119 -8.10 -2.71 -10.16
CA ARG A 119 -7.09 -2.19 -9.23
C ARG A 119 -7.01 -0.67 -9.15
N TRP A 120 -7.72 0.05 -10.01
CA TRP A 120 -7.70 1.50 -10.10
C TRP A 120 -9.05 2.10 -9.75
N ARG A 121 -9.09 2.93 -8.69
CA ARG A 121 -10.33 3.55 -8.18
C ARG A 121 -10.10 4.99 -7.76
N SER A 122 -11.12 5.85 -7.91
CA SER A 122 -11.10 7.23 -7.46
C SER A 122 -11.91 7.42 -6.19
N PHE A 123 -11.48 8.38 -5.36
CA PHE A 123 -12.16 8.80 -4.13
C PHE A 123 -12.19 10.31 -4.07
N ASP A 124 -13.35 10.87 -3.78
CA ASP A 124 -13.51 12.31 -3.68
C ASP A 124 -12.92 12.85 -2.39
N TYR A 125 -12.44 14.09 -2.43
CA TYR A 125 -11.81 14.76 -1.29
C TYR A 125 -12.70 14.74 -0.04
N GLU A 126 -14.01 15.01 -0.20
CA GLU A 126 -14.97 15.05 0.90
C GLU A 126 -15.09 13.69 1.60
N ASP A 127 -15.08 12.60 0.85
CA ASP A 127 -15.14 11.25 1.40
C ASP A 127 -13.84 10.89 2.15
N LEU A 128 -12.69 11.32 1.63
CA LEU A 128 -11.40 11.10 2.28
C LEU A 128 -11.29 11.83 3.61
N ILE A 129 -11.77 13.07 3.68
CA ILE A 129 -11.73 13.90 4.90
C ILE A 129 -12.65 13.38 5.99
N ARG A 130 -13.78 12.74 5.63
CA ARG A 130 -14.73 12.13 6.58
C ARG A 130 -14.22 10.82 7.20
N ARG A 131 -13.20 10.19 6.60
CA ARG A 131 -12.64 8.95 7.12
C ARG A 131 -11.96 9.18 8.47
N ASP A 132 -12.02 8.17 9.35
CA ASP A 132 -11.31 8.23 10.63
C ASP A 132 -9.85 8.59 10.41
N LYS A 133 -9.39 9.63 11.10
CA LYS A 133 -8.03 10.17 11.04
C LYS A 133 -7.52 10.44 9.61
N VAL A 134 -8.41 10.65 8.66
CA VAL A 134 -8.10 10.79 7.22
C VAL A 134 -7.21 9.64 6.74
N ASN A 135 -7.59 8.43 7.06
CA ASN A 135 -6.82 7.25 6.69
C ASN A 135 -6.89 7.03 5.18
N LEU A 136 -5.72 7.00 4.52
CA LEU A 136 -5.57 6.75 3.08
C LEU A 136 -5.29 5.27 2.75
N ASP A 137 -5.28 4.39 3.75
CA ASP A 137 -5.18 2.94 3.53
C ASP A 137 -6.60 2.40 3.23
N ILE A 138 -6.98 2.46 1.98
CA ILE A 138 -8.33 2.15 1.50
C ILE A 138 -8.31 0.76 0.85
N PHE A 139 -9.24 -0.10 1.25
CA PHE A 139 -9.40 -1.45 0.74
C PHE A 139 -10.73 -1.55 0.01
N TRP A 140 -10.75 -2.16 -1.16
CA TRP A 140 -11.96 -2.51 -1.92
C TRP A 140 -11.84 -3.84 -2.65
N LEU A 141 -10.61 -4.33 -2.86
CA LEU A 141 -10.37 -5.66 -3.43
C LEU A 141 -10.59 -6.72 -2.35
N ARG A 142 -11.16 -7.83 -2.75
CA ARG A 142 -11.31 -9.00 -1.90
C ARG A 142 -9.94 -9.64 -1.69
N ASP A 143 -9.56 -9.83 -0.44
CA ASP A 143 -8.28 -10.47 -0.09
C ASP A 143 -8.51 -11.97 -0.07
N GLN A 144 -7.98 -12.67 -1.07
CA GLN A 144 -8.12 -14.12 -1.24
C GLN A 144 -7.48 -14.89 -0.09
N SER A 145 -6.48 -14.33 0.58
CA SER A 145 -5.87 -14.98 1.75
C SER A 145 -6.82 -15.11 2.94
N LEU A 146 -7.93 -14.37 2.95
CA LEU A 146 -8.96 -14.48 3.98
C LEU A 146 -9.98 -15.60 3.65
N GLU A 147 -10.06 -16.05 2.41
CA GLU A 147 -10.94 -17.15 2.00
C GLU A 147 -10.35 -18.51 2.34
N ASP A 148 -9.03 -18.62 2.30
CA ASP A 148 -8.31 -19.83 2.74
C ASP A 148 -8.44 -20.07 4.27
N SER A 149 -9.05 -19.11 5.00
CA SER A 149 -9.29 -19.27 6.44
C SER A 149 -10.34 -20.33 6.78
N ASP A 150 -11.20 -20.70 5.84
CA ASP A 150 -12.16 -21.78 6.03
C ASP A 150 -11.50 -23.19 5.97
N ASP A 151 -10.27 -23.26 5.40
CA ASP A 151 -9.43 -24.46 5.34
C ASP A 151 -8.29 -24.46 6.38
N LEU A 152 -8.28 -23.50 7.31
CA LEU A 152 -7.29 -23.49 8.39
C LEU A 152 -7.43 -24.74 9.26
N PRO A 153 -6.30 -25.40 9.59
CA PRO A 153 -6.28 -26.48 10.57
C PRO A 153 -6.95 -26.04 11.88
N THR A 154 -7.50 -26.99 12.62
CA THR A 154 -8.12 -26.68 13.91
C THR A 154 -7.12 -25.97 14.85
N PRO A 155 -7.59 -25.11 15.76
CA PRO A 155 -6.70 -24.28 16.60
C PRO A 155 -5.64 -25.09 17.38
N ASP A 156 -5.93 -26.33 17.72
CA ASP A 156 -5.03 -27.27 18.38
C ASP A 156 -3.88 -27.70 17.44
N ILE A 157 -4.18 -27.98 16.17
CA ILE A 157 -3.18 -28.34 15.16
C ILE A 157 -2.27 -27.13 14.90
N LEU A 158 -2.85 -25.93 14.71
CA LEU A 158 -2.09 -24.70 14.52
C LEU A 158 -1.20 -24.41 15.74
N ALA A 159 -1.70 -24.58 16.94
CA ALA A 159 -0.91 -24.40 18.15
C ALA A 159 0.28 -25.37 18.23
N GLN A 160 0.08 -26.63 17.81
CA GLN A 160 1.16 -27.60 17.73
C GLN A 160 2.21 -27.26 16.70
N GLU A 161 1.81 -26.86 15.47
CA GLU A 161 2.73 -26.42 14.42
C GLU A 161 3.57 -25.21 14.86
N ILE A 162 2.93 -24.23 15.51
CA ILE A 162 3.64 -23.04 16.05
C ILE A 162 4.64 -23.46 17.12
N ALA A 163 4.28 -24.40 18.00
CA ALA A 163 5.17 -24.89 19.05
C ALA A 163 6.39 -25.63 18.46
N ASP A 164 6.18 -26.45 17.44
CA ASP A 164 7.23 -27.20 16.76
C ASP A 164 8.18 -26.24 15.98
N ASP A 165 7.66 -25.20 15.33
CA ASP A 165 8.44 -24.17 14.65
C ASP A 165 9.30 -23.38 15.65
N LEU A 166 8.73 -22.99 16.79
CA LEU A 166 9.44 -22.28 17.86
C LEU A 166 10.54 -23.15 18.47
N GLN A 167 10.29 -24.44 18.67
CA GLN A 167 11.29 -25.39 19.15
C GLN A 167 12.45 -25.51 18.15
N THR A 168 12.15 -25.65 16.87
CA THR A 168 13.15 -25.71 15.79
C THR A 168 14.00 -24.45 15.75
N ALA A 169 13.36 -23.27 15.83
CA ALA A 169 14.06 -21.99 15.89
C ALA A 169 14.96 -21.89 17.12
N PHE A 170 14.47 -22.30 18.28
CA PHE A 170 15.24 -22.31 19.53
C PHE A 170 16.50 -23.19 19.43
N GLU A 171 16.39 -24.37 18.85
CA GLU A 171 17.53 -25.29 18.64
C GLU A 171 18.58 -24.67 17.70
N GLN A 172 18.14 -24.01 16.60
CA GLN A 172 19.03 -23.33 15.69
C GLN A 172 19.79 -22.18 16.37
N PHE A 173 19.09 -21.34 17.15
CA PHE A 173 19.73 -20.26 17.89
C PHE A 173 20.69 -20.76 18.97
N THR A 174 20.35 -21.86 19.65
CA THR A 174 21.22 -22.49 20.64
C THR A 174 22.52 -22.99 19.99
N ALA A 175 22.41 -23.66 18.84
CA ALA A 175 23.56 -24.12 18.10
C ALA A 175 24.48 -22.99 17.62
N ILE A 176 23.88 -21.84 17.22
CA ILE A 176 24.64 -20.63 16.86
C ILE A 176 25.33 -20.04 18.09
N ALA A 177 24.62 -19.94 19.21
CA ALA A 177 25.18 -19.40 20.46
C ALA A 177 26.36 -20.22 20.98
N GLU A 178 26.33 -21.53 20.83
CA GLU A 178 27.45 -22.43 21.18
C GLU A 178 28.67 -22.24 20.25
N LYS A 179 28.42 -22.00 18.96
CA LYS A 179 29.51 -21.73 17.98
C LYS A 179 30.19 -20.39 18.21
N VAL A 180 29.44 -19.38 18.68
CA VAL A 180 30.00 -18.03 18.95
C VAL A 180 30.77 -17.96 20.25
N LYS A 181 30.59 -18.91 21.19
CA LYS A 181 31.33 -18.99 22.45
C LYS A 181 32.67 -19.69 22.34
N ARG A 182 33.03 -20.25 21.18
CA ARG A 182 34.33 -20.83 20.86
C ARG A 182 35.17 -19.83 20.09
#